data_30c471e97d325bcf478b6f26e105cd62
#
_entry.id   30c471e97d325bcf478b6f26e105cd62
#
_cell.length_a   1.000
_cell.length_b   1.000
_cell.length_c   1.000
_cell.angle_alpha   90.00
_cell.angle_beta   90.00
_cell.angle_gamma   90.00
#
_symmetry.space_group_name_H-M   'P 1'
#
loop_
_entity.id
_entity.type
_entity.pdbx_description
1 polymer ?
#
loop_
_entity_poly.entity_id
_entity_poly.type
_entity_poly.pdbx_seq_one_letter_code
_entity_poly.pdbx_strand_id
1 'polypeptide(L)'
;MTSIFKKSKDALAEIIDVLAQLPSQENYAEPCPALSDATIGQHTRHVIELYQCLLAGYTSAVVNYDDRKRNKLYENDREAAIAVIKEIQESLVQPDRDLNVINGTGTEQVIIQSNYYREVLYNLEHCIHHQALIRVALISANGVTVSDEFGVAPSTIQYRQQCAQ
;
A
#
# COMPACT_ATOMS: atom_id res chain seq x y z
N MET A 1 1.11 21.09 2.25
CA MET A 1 0.77 19.65 2.26
C MET A 1 1.54 19.00 3.40
N THR A 2 0.87 18.36 4.33
CA THR A 2 1.55 17.67 5.46
C THR A 2 2.50 16.60 4.92
N SER A 3 3.64 16.42 5.57
CA SER A 3 4.69 15.47 5.17
C SER A 3 4.17 14.04 4.96
N ILE A 4 3.11 13.64 5.70
CA ILE A 4 2.53 12.30 5.62
C ILE A 4 1.88 12.01 4.26
N PHE A 5 1.13 12.97 3.71
CA PHE A 5 0.50 12.81 2.40
C PHE A 5 1.54 12.74 1.27
N LYS A 6 2.60 13.56 1.38
CA LYS A 6 3.68 13.49 0.41
C LYS A 6 4.32 12.10 0.43
N LYS A 7 4.69 11.60 1.60
CA LYS A 7 5.31 10.27 1.74
C LYS A 7 4.41 9.14 1.25
N SER A 8 3.08 9.21 1.52
CA SER A 8 2.12 8.21 1.02
C SER A 8 2.02 8.23 -0.50
N LYS A 9 1.97 9.42 -1.10
CA LYS A 9 1.95 9.57 -2.56
C LYS A 9 3.25 9.09 -3.19
N ASP A 10 4.40 9.40 -2.60
CA ASP A 10 5.70 8.94 -3.08
C ASP A 10 5.79 7.40 -3.04
N ALA A 11 5.40 6.76 -1.92
CA ALA A 11 5.38 5.30 -1.81
C ALA A 11 4.43 4.63 -2.83
N LEU A 12 3.26 5.21 -3.06
CA LEU A 12 2.34 4.73 -4.10
C LEU A 12 2.89 4.93 -5.51
N ALA A 13 3.60 6.05 -5.77
CA ALA A 13 4.26 6.28 -7.05
C ALA A 13 5.38 5.26 -7.32
N GLU A 14 6.16 4.90 -6.31
CA GLU A 14 7.17 3.85 -6.44
C GLU A 14 6.56 2.49 -6.83
N ILE A 15 5.37 2.14 -6.31
CA ILE A 15 4.65 0.94 -6.78
C ILE A 15 4.29 1.09 -8.25
N ILE A 16 3.74 2.24 -8.69
CA ILE A 16 3.42 2.47 -10.11
C ILE A 16 4.67 2.29 -10.98
N ASP A 17 5.80 2.87 -10.57
CA ASP A 17 7.06 2.79 -11.31
C ASP A 17 7.56 1.35 -11.45
N VAL A 18 7.42 0.53 -10.41
CA VAL A 18 7.73 -0.89 -10.44
C VAL A 18 6.80 -1.63 -11.42
N LEU A 19 5.49 -1.40 -11.29
CA LEU A 19 4.50 -2.07 -12.15
C LEU A 19 4.71 -1.71 -13.63
N ALA A 20 5.05 -0.46 -13.94
CA ALA A 20 5.33 -0.03 -15.30
C ALA A 20 6.58 -0.67 -15.91
N GLN A 21 7.56 -1.07 -15.10
CA GLN A 21 8.79 -1.75 -15.54
C GLN A 21 8.62 -3.25 -15.76
N LEU A 22 7.56 -3.89 -15.21
CA LEU A 22 7.36 -5.32 -15.40
C LEU A 22 7.28 -5.68 -16.88
N PRO A 23 8.06 -6.67 -17.36
CA PRO A 23 8.14 -7.01 -18.77
C PRO A 23 6.79 -7.40 -19.40
N SER A 24 5.94 -8.04 -18.61
CA SER A 24 4.63 -8.50 -19.10
C SER A 24 3.58 -8.50 -17.98
N GLN A 25 2.31 -8.69 -18.38
CA GLN A 25 1.20 -8.89 -17.46
C GLN A 25 1.35 -10.19 -16.65
N GLU A 26 1.94 -11.23 -17.22
CA GLU A 26 2.19 -12.51 -16.56
C GLU A 26 3.10 -12.33 -15.35
N ASN A 27 4.16 -11.50 -15.43
CA ASN A 27 5.06 -11.22 -14.30
C ASN A 27 4.33 -10.55 -13.13
N TYR A 28 3.25 -9.84 -13.39
CA TYR A 28 2.40 -9.24 -12.34
C TYR A 28 1.59 -10.29 -11.57
N ALA A 29 1.13 -11.34 -12.26
CA ALA A 29 0.27 -12.38 -11.71
C ALA A 29 1.01 -13.71 -11.44
N GLU A 30 2.33 -13.77 -11.65
CA GLU A 30 3.13 -14.97 -11.44
C GLU A 30 3.31 -15.25 -9.93
N PRO A 31 3.02 -16.49 -9.48
CA PRO A 31 3.27 -16.90 -8.10
C PRO A 31 4.76 -16.85 -7.74
N CYS A 32 5.08 -16.28 -6.58
CA CYS A 32 6.43 -16.24 -6.05
C CYS A 32 6.60 -17.24 -4.89
N PRO A 33 7.36 -18.33 -5.06
CA PRO A 33 7.53 -19.34 -4.01
C PRO A 33 8.10 -18.77 -2.69
N ALA A 34 8.98 -17.77 -2.77
CA ALA A 34 9.54 -17.10 -1.59
C ALA A 34 8.48 -16.33 -0.77
N LEU A 35 7.30 -16.09 -1.35
CA LEU A 35 6.16 -15.39 -0.72
C LEU A 35 4.96 -16.34 -0.52
N SER A 36 5.19 -17.64 -0.35
CA SER A 36 4.13 -18.65 -0.24
C SER A 36 3.16 -18.59 -1.43
N ASP A 37 3.70 -18.47 -2.61
CA ASP A 37 3.00 -18.36 -3.89
C ASP A 37 2.11 -17.11 -4.05
N ALA A 38 2.27 -16.11 -3.18
CA ALA A 38 1.64 -14.82 -3.40
C ALA A 38 2.28 -14.08 -4.59
N THR A 39 1.47 -13.31 -5.33
CA THR A 39 1.88 -12.57 -6.52
C THR A 39 2.13 -11.10 -6.22
N ILE A 40 2.87 -10.40 -7.09
CA ILE A 40 2.99 -8.92 -7.03
C ILE A 40 1.59 -8.29 -7.07
N GLY A 41 0.70 -8.81 -7.93
CA GLY A 41 -0.67 -8.34 -8.04
C GLY A 41 -1.47 -8.47 -6.74
N GLN A 42 -1.33 -9.57 -6.02
CA GLN A 42 -2.01 -9.76 -4.73
C GLN A 42 -1.52 -8.75 -3.67
N HIS A 43 -0.22 -8.49 -3.60
CA HIS A 43 0.33 -7.46 -2.71
C HIS A 43 -0.13 -6.05 -3.11
N THR A 44 -0.12 -5.74 -4.39
CA THR A 44 -0.60 -4.45 -4.93
C THR A 44 -2.09 -4.26 -4.64
N ARG A 45 -2.93 -5.26 -4.92
CA ARG A 45 -4.36 -5.22 -4.61
C ARG A 45 -4.58 -4.93 -3.12
N HIS A 46 -3.83 -5.59 -2.23
CA HIS A 46 -3.98 -5.42 -0.79
C HIS A 46 -3.71 -3.96 -0.37
N VAL A 47 -2.66 -3.34 -0.88
CA VAL A 47 -2.37 -1.92 -0.64
C VAL A 47 -3.52 -1.05 -1.14
N ILE A 48 -3.99 -1.25 -2.37
CA ILE A 48 -5.10 -0.50 -2.97
C ILE A 48 -6.34 -0.58 -2.08
N GLU A 49 -6.74 -1.79 -1.68
CA GLU A 49 -7.96 -2.03 -0.92
C GLU A 49 -7.93 -1.38 0.47
N LEU A 50 -6.77 -1.30 1.12
CA LEU A 50 -6.63 -0.61 2.40
C LEU A 50 -6.82 0.90 2.26
N TYR A 51 -6.17 1.53 1.28
CA TYR A 51 -6.38 2.96 1.01
C TYR A 51 -7.82 3.27 0.58
N GLN A 52 -8.43 2.44 -0.26
CA GLN A 52 -9.84 2.59 -0.65
C GLN A 52 -10.78 2.47 0.56
N CYS A 53 -10.50 1.54 1.48
CA CYS A 53 -11.26 1.38 2.72
C CYS A 53 -11.18 2.64 3.58
N LEU A 54 -9.99 3.21 3.76
CA LEU A 54 -9.80 4.47 4.48
C LEU A 54 -10.57 5.62 3.84
N LEU A 55 -10.43 5.81 2.53
CA LEU A 55 -11.11 6.88 1.78
C LEU A 55 -12.63 6.74 1.83
N ALA A 56 -13.17 5.54 1.68
CA ALA A 56 -14.60 5.27 1.78
C ALA A 56 -15.13 5.53 3.20
N GLY A 57 -14.34 5.18 4.24
CA GLY A 57 -14.70 5.40 5.64
C GLY A 57 -14.58 6.85 6.09
N TYR A 58 -13.92 7.72 5.32
CA TYR A 58 -13.71 9.11 5.71
C TYR A 58 -15.03 9.84 5.98
N THR A 59 -16.03 9.74 5.12
CA THR A 59 -17.31 10.46 5.27
C THR A 59 -18.13 9.97 6.44
N SER A 60 -18.21 8.65 6.65
CA SER A 60 -18.95 8.02 7.75
C SER A 60 -18.23 8.10 9.09
N ALA A 61 -16.96 8.48 9.10
CA ALA A 61 -16.07 8.42 10.26
C ALA A 61 -15.89 7.00 10.84
N VAL A 62 -16.11 5.95 10.02
CA VAL A 62 -15.95 4.55 10.40
C VAL A 62 -15.14 3.81 9.34
N VAL A 63 -14.07 3.16 9.76
CA VAL A 63 -13.20 2.33 8.92
C VAL A 63 -13.20 0.91 9.45
N ASN A 64 -13.41 -0.07 8.56
CA ASN A 64 -13.29 -1.49 8.88
C ASN A 64 -12.42 -2.17 7.82
N TYR A 65 -11.14 -2.34 8.11
CA TYR A 65 -10.20 -2.96 7.19
C TYR A 65 -10.44 -4.46 7.00
N ASP A 66 -11.07 -5.13 7.97
CA ASP A 66 -11.36 -6.57 7.91
C ASP A 66 -12.53 -6.87 6.97
N ASP A 67 -13.49 -5.94 6.86
CA ASP A 67 -14.67 -6.05 5.97
C ASP A 67 -14.48 -5.33 4.62
N ARG A 68 -13.23 -5.04 4.24
CA ARG A 68 -12.94 -4.41 2.94
C ARG A 68 -13.36 -5.29 1.77
N LYS A 69 -13.90 -4.67 0.74
CA LYS A 69 -14.23 -5.36 -0.52
C LYS A 69 -12.96 -5.81 -1.24
N ARG A 70 -12.90 -7.09 -1.58
CA ARG A 70 -11.80 -7.66 -2.36
C ARG A 70 -12.14 -7.64 -3.84
N ASN A 71 -11.34 -6.93 -4.63
CA ASN A 71 -11.52 -6.83 -6.07
C ASN A 71 -10.37 -7.52 -6.81
N LYS A 72 -10.66 -8.71 -7.35
CA LYS A 72 -9.68 -9.52 -8.09
C LYS A 72 -9.16 -8.87 -9.37
N LEU A 73 -9.84 -7.84 -9.88
CA LEU A 73 -9.35 -7.09 -11.04
C LEU A 73 -7.95 -6.52 -10.75
N TYR A 74 -7.75 -5.93 -9.56
CA TYR A 74 -6.49 -5.28 -9.21
C TYR A 74 -5.31 -6.25 -9.02
N GLU A 75 -5.53 -7.53 -8.79
CA GLU A 75 -4.46 -8.53 -8.73
C GLU A 75 -4.15 -9.17 -10.07
N ASN A 76 -5.07 -9.05 -11.06
CA ASN A 76 -4.98 -9.71 -12.36
C ASN A 76 -4.81 -8.73 -13.52
N ASP A 77 -4.96 -7.43 -13.31
CA ASP A 77 -4.83 -6.39 -14.33
C ASP A 77 -3.95 -5.27 -13.78
N ARG A 78 -2.73 -5.22 -14.27
CA ARG A 78 -1.71 -4.24 -13.89
C ARG A 78 -2.13 -2.80 -14.20
N GLU A 79 -2.72 -2.58 -15.37
CA GLU A 79 -3.12 -1.24 -15.79
C GLU A 79 -4.30 -0.72 -14.95
N ALA A 80 -5.25 -1.59 -14.62
CA ALA A 80 -6.33 -1.27 -13.70
C ALA A 80 -5.80 -0.92 -12.30
N ALA A 81 -4.79 -1.65 -11.80
CA ALA A 81 -4.15 -1.34 -10.53
C ALA A 81 -3.45 0.03 -10.55
N ILE A 82 -2.69 0.33 -11.62
CA ILE A 82 -2.02 1.63 -11.79
C ILE A 82 -3.04 2.78 -11.83
N ALA A 83 -4.14 2.61 -12.56
CA ALA A 83 -5.18 3.63 -12.66
C ALA A 83 -5.78 3.97 -11.28
N VAL A 84 -6.13 2.94 -10.51
CA VAL A 84 -6.72 3.12 -9.17
C VAL A 84 -5.73 3.70 -8.17
N ILE A 85 -4.45 3.34 -8.24
CA ILE A 85 -3.42 3.97 -7.38
C ILE A 85 -3.35 5.48 -7.64
N LYS A 86 -3.43 5.92 -8.91
CA LYS A 86 -3.48 7.35 -9.26
C LYS A 86 -4.71 8.05 -8.68
N GLU A 87 -5.88 7.43 -8.76
CA GLU A 87 -7.12 7.96 -8.16
C GLU A 87 -6.99 8.10 -6.62
N ILE A 88 -6.37 7.11 -5.97
CA ILE A 88 -6.07 7.18 -4.52
C ILE A 88 -5.15 8.36 -4.22
N GLN A 89 -4.08 8.57 -4.99
CA GLN A 89 -3.15 9.69 -4.79
C GLN A 89 -3.86 11.05 -4.93
N GLU A 90 -4.81 11.18 -5.85
CA GLU A 90 -5.60 12.40 -6.04
C GLU A 90 -6.53 12.67 -4.85
N SER A 91 -7.16 11.62 -4.32
CA SER A 91 -8.19 11.71 -3.28
C SER A 91 -7.65 11.75 -1.84
N LEU A 92 -6.36 11.44 -1.64
CA LEU A 92 -5.77 11.19 -0.32
C LEU A 92 -5.70 12.43 0.58
N VAL A 93 -5.58 13.63 -0.01
CA VAL A 93 -5.38 14.87 0.77
C VAL A 93 -6.72 15.38 1.29
N GLN A 94 -7.00 15.06 2.56
CA GLN A 94 -8.20 15.47 3.28
C GLN A 94 -7.81 16.14 4.61
N PRO A 95 -8.65 16.99 5.20
CA PRO A 95 -8.49 17.47 6.57
C PRO A 95 -8.44 16.32 7.59
N ASP A 96 -7.74 16.54 8.71
CA ASP A 96 -7.81 15.57 9.82
C ASP A 96 -9.21 15.58 10.45
N ARG A 97 -9.66 14.39 10.87
CA ARG A 97 -10.91 14.20 11.61
C ARG A 97 -10.86 12.92 12.40
N ASP A 98 -11.64 12.84 13.46
CA ASP A 98 -11.80 11.63 14.24
C ASP A 98 -12.45 10.51 13.41
N LEU A 99 -11.93 9.30 13.59
CA LEU A 99 -12.41 8.07 12.98
C LEU A 99 -12.54 6.99 14.06
N ASN A 100 -13.50 6.11 13.87
CA ASN A 100 -13.61 4.85 14.59
C ASN A 100 -13.13 3.71 13.69
N VAL A 101 -12.09 3.00 14.13
CA VAL A 101 -11.61 1.80 13.42
C VAL A 101 -12.26 0.59 14.08
N ILE A 102 -12.99 -0.19 13.28
CA ILE A 102 -13.55 -1.47 13.72
C ILE A 102 -12.50 -2.56 13.42
N ASN A 103 -12.12 -3.29 14.45
CA ASN A 103 -11.23 -4.44 14.34
C ASN A 103 -11.96 -5.69 14.82
N GLY A 104 -11.84 -6.79 14.08
CA GLY A 104 -12.53 -8.02 14.31
C GLY A 104 -13.87 -8.14 13.57
N THR A 105 -14.54 -9.30 13.72
CA THR A 105 -15.77 -9.65 13.02
C THR A 105 -16.83 -10.17 14.00
N GLY A 106 -18.11 -9.99 13.64
CA GLY A 106 -19.23 -10.52 14.43
C GLY A 106 -19.28 -9.96 15.84
N THR A 107 -19.37 -10.85 16.85
CA THR A 107 -19.50 -10.49 18.27
C THR A 107 -18.17 -10.11 18.95
N GLU A 108 -17.05 -10.31 18.28
CA GLU A 108 -15.70 -10.00 18.81
C GLU A 108 -15.15 -8.68 18.25
N GLN A 109 -16.00 -7.78 17.82
CA GLN A 109 -15.59 -6.49 17.31
C GLN A 109 -15.16 -5.55 18.43
N VAL A 110 -14.03 -4.86 18.21
CA VAL A 110 -13.54 -3.78 19.06
C VAL A 110 -13.52 -2.50 18.28
N ILE A 111 -14.02 -1.40 18.87
CA ILE A 111 -13.95 -0.07 18.28
C ILE A 111 -12.75 0.65 18.88
N ILE A 112 -11.83 1.04 18.00
CA ILE A 112 -10.60 1.78 18.35
C ILE A 112 -10.77 3.21 17.87
N GLN A 113 -10.65 4.18 18.78
CA GLN A 113 -10.64 5.59 18.41
C GLN A 113 -9.34 5.94 17.70
N SER A 114 -9.44 6.61 16.59
CA SER A 114 -8.33 7.04 15.75
C SER A 114 -8.63 8.37 15.08
N ASN A 115 -7.81 8.81 14.16
CA ASN A 115 -8.06 9.95 13.29
C ASN A 115 -7.51 9.70 11.88
N TYR A 116 -7.93 10.52 10.94
CA TYR A 116 -7.58 10.32 9.54
C TYR A 116 -6.07 10.32 9.31
N TYR A 117 -5.32 11.24 9.94
CA TYR A 117 -3.87 11.31 9.76
C TYR A 117 -3.16 10.06 10.31
N ARG A 118 -3.64 9.52 11.45
CA ARG A 118 -3.12 8.26 12.01
C ARG A 118 -3.37 7.10 11.04
N GLU A 119 -4.55 7.04 10.43
CA GLU A 119 -4.89 5.98 9.48
C GLU A 119 -4.16 6.12 8.14
N VAL A 120 -3.88 7.35 7.68
CA VAL A 120 -2.97 7.57 6.53
C VAL A 120 -1.56 7.07 6.85
N LEU A 121 -1.06 7.32 8.07
CA LEU A 121 0.24 6.79 8.51
C LEU A 121 0.25 5.26 8.54
N TYR A 122 -0.78 4.63 9.08
CA TYR A 122 -0.92 3.17 9.07
C TYR A 122 -0.86 2.59 7.65
N ASN A 123 -1.63 3.18 6.73
CA ASN A 123 -1.64 2.75 5.34
C ASN A 123 -0.28 2.96 4.65
N LEU A 124 0.44 4.04 4.97
CA LEU A 124 1.80 4.28 4.48
C LEU A 124 2.77 3.19 4.98
N GLU A 125 2.77 2.91 6.28
CA GLU A 125 3.65 1.89 6.87
C GLU A 125 3.34 0.51 6.30
N HIS A 126 2.07 0.21 6.08
CA HIS A 126 1.62 -1.04 5.47
C HIS A 126 1.99 -1.11 3.97
N CYS A 127 1.89 0.00 3.25
CA CYS A 127 2.37 0.12 1.87
C CYS A 127 3.87 -0.20 1.77
N ILE A 128 4.70 0.38 2.64
CA ILE A 128 6.14 0.13 2.69
C ILE A 128 6.43 -1.35 3.01
N HIS A 129 5.66 -1.95 3.93
CA HIS A 129 5.75 -3.39 4.20
C HIS A 129 5.49 -4.23 2.94
N HIS A 130 4.44 -3.90 2.18
CA HIS A 130 4.14 -4.61 0.93
C HIS A 130 5.15 -4.31 -0.18
N GLN A 131 5.73 -3.12 -0.24
CA GLN A 131 6.87 -2.83 -1.12
C GLN A 131 8.05 -3.76 -0.83
N ALA A 132 8.36 -4.05 0.45
CA ALA A 132 9.42 -4.99 0.80
C ALA A 132 9.12 -6.41 0.31
N LEU A 133 7.87 -6.86 0.38
CA LEU A 133 7.44 -8.16 -0.16
C LEU A 133 7.51 -8.17 -1.69
N ILE A 134 7.04 -7.13 -2.36
CA ILE A 134 7.18 -6.97 -3.82
C ILE A 134 8.66 -7.02 -4.21
N ARG A 135 9.56 -6.35 -3.47
CA ARG A 135 11.01 -6.41 -3.72
C ARG A 135 11.55 -7.84 -3.70
N VAL A 136 11.06 -8.70 -2.82
CA VAL A 136 11.43 -10.13 -2.81
C VAL A 136 11.00 -10.83 -4.09
N ALA A 137 9.77 -10.57 -4.57
CA ALA A 137 9.28 -11.13 -5.84
C ALA A 137 10.11 -10.65 -7.03
N LEU A 138 10.61 -9.41 -7.00
CA LEU A 138 11.41 -8.82 -8.08
C LEU A 138 12.83 -9.42 -8.21
N ILE A 139 13.33 -10.13 -7.20
CA ILE A 139 14.66 -10.79 -7.27
C ILE A 139 14.70 -11.76 -8.46
N SER A 140 13.59 -12.40 -8.78
CA SER A 140 13.46 -13.33 -9.92
C SER A 140 13.03 -12.63 -11.22
N ALA A 141 12.63 -11.35 -11.17
CA ALA A 141 12.17 -10.60 -12.32
C ALA A 141 13.34 -9.85 -12.98
N ASN A 142 13.73 -10.26 -14.17
CA ASN A 142 14.76 -9.57 -14.93
C ASN A 142 14.28 -8.21 -15.44
N GLY A 143 15.15 -7.20 -15.36
CA GLY A 143 14.92 -5.89 -15.99
C GLY A 143 14.12 -4.88 -15.17
N VAL A 144 13.74 -5.19 -13.93
CA VAL A 144 13.11 -4.25 -13.01
C VAL A 144 14.14 -3.68 -12.04
N THR A 145 14.22 -2.35 -11.98
CA THR A 145 15.13 -1.65 -11.06
C THR A 145 14.31 -0.92 -10.00
N VAL A 146 14.67 -1.09 -8.75
CA VAL A 146 14.07 -0.36 -7.62
C VAL A 146 15.14 0.42 -6.87
N SER A 147 14.75 1.50 -6.21
CA SER A 147 15.65 2.26 -5.34
C SER A 147 16.09 1.41 -4.14
N ASP A 148 17.25 1.75 -3.55
CA ASP A 148 17.72 1.11 -2.31
C ASP A 148 16.77 1.36 -1.13
N GLU A 149 15.91 2.36 -1.23
CA GLU A 149 14.93 2.75 -0.22
C GLU A 149 13.56 2.08 -0.41
N PHE A 150 13.28 1.47 -1.57
CA PHE A 150 12.01 0.78 -1.85
C PHE A 150 11.73 -0.33 -0.82
N GLY A 151 10.64 -0.21 -0.10
CA GLY A 151 10.26 -1.15 0.96
C GLY A 151 11.10 -1.03 2.25
N VAL A 152 11.82 0.08 2.43
CA VAL A 152 12.60 0.35 3.65
C VAL A 152 11.91 1.41 4.51
N ALA A 153 11.75 1.11 5.79
CA ALA A 153 11.14 2.05 6.73
C ALA A 153 11.90 3.39 6.78
N PRO A 154 11.22 4.56 6.82
CA PRO A 154 11.86 5.87 6.83
C PRO A 154 12.85 6.06 7.99
N SER A 155 12.59 5.45 9.15
CA SER A 155 13.52 5.46 10.30
C SER A 155 14.82 4.73 10.00
N THR A 156 14.75 3.62 9.24
CA THR A 156 15.93 2.87 8.81
C THR A 156 16.76 3.65 7.79
N ILE A 157 16.09 4.33 6.86
CA ILE A 157 16.76 5.21 5.90
C ILE A 157 17.53 6.32 6.63
N GLN A 158 16.86 6.99 7.57
CA GLN A 158 17.47 8.05 8.38
C GLN A 158 18.67 7.54 9.18
N TYR A 159 18.55 6.36 9.80
CA TYR A 159 19.65 5.75 10.54
C TYR A 159 20.87 5.47 9.63
N ARG A 160 20.65 4.89 8.44
CA ARG A 160 21.73 4.63 7.47
C ARG A 160 22.44 5.91 7.03
N GLN A 161 21.70 6.99 6.80
CA GLN A 161 22.26 8.29 6.44
C GLN A 161 23.13 8.89 7.57
N GLN A 162 22.74 8.69 8.82
CA GLN A 162 23.53 9.13 9.98
C GLN A 162 24.82 8.31 10.16
N CYS A 163 24.79 7.01 9.85
CA CYS A 163 25.97 6.15 9.95
C CYS A 163 26.95 6.32 8.77
N ALA A 164 26.54 6.95 7.68
CA ALA A 164 27.37 7.18 6.50
C ALA A 164 28.15 8.52 6.56
N GLN A 165 27.96 9.29 7.62
CA GLN A 165 28.70 10.52 7.95
C GLN A 165 29.84 10.23 8.94
#